data_343f91c0b1017885f3430bfa8a5b09ac
#
_entry.id   343f91c0b1017885f3430bfa8a5b09ac
#
_cell.length_a   1.000
_cell.length_b   1.000
_cell.length_c   1.000
_cell.angle_alpha   90.00
_cell.angle_beta   90.00
_cell.angle_gamma   90.00
#
_symmetry.space_group_name_H-M   'P 1'
#
loop_
_entity.id
_entity.type
_entity.pdbx_description
1 polymer ?
#
loop_
_entity_poly.entity_id
_entity_poly.type
_entity_poly.pdbx_seq_one_letter_code
_entity_poly.pdbx_strand_id
1 'polypeptide(L)'
;MPAATTHVEFAKDVLRTIDEEHARMITNKGMFYLGSQGPDMLFFSRASLLPGSLKKYGDLMHDEKCDEFIDYFDKYSENDPDLRSYFYGFLCHYALDSTAHPLINAVARDTHIQTGLHEGAAHVISEANIDVWMLHQRGRSEQSYDVFKYMKIDKVSKSKLGLMYAAVSYTHLTLP
;
A
#
# COMPACT_ATOMS: atom_id res chain seq x y z
N MET A 1 -4.24 -7.84 7.37
CA MET A 1 -3.23 -7.35 6.43
C MET A 1 -3.12 -8.31 5.31
N PRO A 2 -3.87 -8.05 4.38
CA PRO A 2 -3.84 -8.89 3.23
C PRO A 2 -2.87 -8.27 2.24
N ALA A 3 -2.31 -9.12 1.43
CA ALA A 3 -1.55 -8.75 0.24
C ALA A 3 -0.27 -7.91 0.41
N ALA A 4 0.26 -7.73 1.62
CA ALA A 4 1.53 -7.05 1.80
C ALA A 4 2.65 -7.67 0.94
N THR A 5 2.63 -8.98 0.82
CA THR A 5 3.57 -9.73 -0.01
C THR A 5 3.32 -9.48 -1.49
N THR A 6 2.07 -9.55 -1.93
CA THR A 6 1.70 -9.31 -3.33
C THR A 6 2.06 -7.90 -3.77
N HIS A 7 1.80 -6.88 -2.94
CA HIS A 7 2.20 -5.50 -3.22
C HIS A 7 3.72 -5.35 -3.36
N VAL A 8 4.51 -5.91 -2.46
CA VAL A 8 5.98 -5.86 -2.57
C VAL A 8 6.48 -6.63 -3.79
N GLU A 9 5.93 -7.80 -4.08
CA GLU A 9 6.34 -8.59 -5.24
C GLU A 9 5.94 -7.92 -6.55
N PHE A 10 4.75 -7.29 -6.63
CA PHE A 10 4.35 -6.47 -7.77
C PHE A 10 5.29 -5.27 -7.95
N ALA A 11 5.59 -4.54 -6.89
CA ALA A 11 6.54 -3.42 -6.94
C ALA A 11 7.93 -3.85 -7.42
N LYS A 12 8.39 -5.06 -7.06
CA LYS A 12 9.64 -5.63 -7.59
C LYS A 12 9.56 -5.91 -9.09
N ASP A 13 8.41 -6.36 -9.57
CA ASP A 13 8.22 -6.61 -11.01
C ASP A 13 8.20 -5.27 -11.77
N VAL A 14 7.49 -4.27 -11.27
CA VAL A 14 7.51 -2.92 -11.82
C VAL A 14 8.94 -2.39 -11.88
N LEU A 15 9.73 -2.48 -10.80
CA LEU A 15 11.09 -1.98 -10.78
C LEU A 15 12.03 -2.70 -11.76
N ARG A 16 11.70 -3.91 -12.21
CA ARG A 16 12.46 -4.64 -13.23
C ARG A 16 12.08 -4.27 -14.66
N THR A 17 10.88 -3.74 -14.86
CA THR A 17 10.29 -3.49 -16.18
C THR A 17 10.12 -2.02 -16.53
N ILE A 18 10.14 -1.15 -15.51
CA ILE A 18 10.06 0.30 -15.69
C ILE A 18 11.28 0.81 -16.47
N ASP A 19 11.10 1.86 -17.27
CA ASP A 19 12.20 2.48 -18.01
C ASP A 19 13.28 3.07 -17.09
N GLU A 20 14.46 3.28 -17.64
CA GLU A 20 15.62 3.73 -16.86
C GLU A 20 15.44 5.13 -16.25
N GLU A 21 14.66 6.01 -16.87
CA GLU A 21 14.46 7.36 -16.37
C GLU A 21 13.71 7.33 -15.05
N HIS A 22 12.57 6.62 -15.01
CA HIS A 22 11.79 6.45 -13.78
C HIS A 22 12.50 5.59 -12.74
N ALA A 23 13.23 4.55 -13.18
CA ALA A 23 14.00 3.72 -12.25
C ALA A 23 15.08 4.52 -11.50
N ARG A 24 15.70 5.54 -12.14
CA ARG A 24 16.67 6.43 -11.49
C ARG A 24 16.07 7.32 -10.40
N MET A 25 14.77 7.60 -10.46
CA MET A 25 14.08 8.38 -9.43
C MET A 25 13.82 7.56 -8.16
N ILE A 26 13.89 6.24 -8.23
CA ILE A 26 13.70 5.33 -7.10
C ILE A 26 15.05 5.05 -6.42
N THR A 27 15.54 6.02 -5.67
CA THR A 27 16.86 5.96 -5.01
C THR A 27 16.83 5.22 -3.68
N ASN A 28 15.68 5.20 -3.00
CA ASN A 28 15.48 4.52 -1.71
C ASN A 28 14.49 3.35 -1.86
N LYS A 29 15.02 2.14 -2.07
CA LYS A 29 14.19 0.94 -2.25
C LYS A 29 13.32 0.60 -1.04
N GLY A 30 13.78 0.90 0.18
CA GLY A 30 12.99 0.70 1.39
C GLY A 30 11.72 1.57 1.38
N MET A 31 11.88 2.84 1.01
CA MET A 31 10.77 3.78 0.84
C MET A 31 9.83 3.35 -0.29
N PHE A 32 10.36 2.90 -1.42
CA PHE A 32 9.58 2.41 -2.55
C PHE A 32 8.73 1.19 -2.16
N TYR A 33 9.32 0.17 -1.54
CA TYR A 33 8.55 -1.00 -1.12
C TYR A 33 7.59 -0.71 0.04
N LEU A 34 7.93 0.23 0.91
CA LEU A 34 6.99 0.69 1.93
C LEU A 34 5.82 1.45 1.29
N GLY A 35 6.09 2.28 0.29
CA GLY A 35 5.08 2.97 -0.50
C GLY A 35 4.11 2.02 -1.18
N SER A 36 4.58 0.84 -1.64
CA SER A 36 3.69 -0.15 -2.24
C SER A 36 2.63 -0.74 -1.30
N GLN A 37 2.70 -0.45 0.00
CA GLN A 37 1.61 -0.73 0.93
C GLN A 37 0.51 0.35 0.91
N GLY A 38 0.75 1.45 0.21
CA GLY A 38 -0.21 2.53 0.07
C GLY A 38 -0.75 3.07 1.39
N PRO A 39 -2.03 3.44 1.46
CA PRO A 39 -2.68 3.89 2.66
C PRO A 39 -3.02 2.77 3.65
N ASP A 40 -2.85 1.50 3.29
CA ASP A 40 -3.12 0.34 4.14
C ASP A 40 -2.41 0.40 5.48
N MET A 41 -1.22 1.01 5.53
CA MET A 41 -0.50 1.22 6.78
C MET A 41 -1.31 1.98 7.82
N LEU A 42 -2.26 2.81 7.41
CA LEU A 42 -3.09 3.60 8.31
C LEU A 42 -4.10 2.74 9.08
N PHE A 43 -4.48 1.58 8.52
CA PHE A 43 -5.37 0.62 9.18
C PHE A 43 -4.69 -0.13 10.34
N PHE A 44 -3.36 -0.21 10.33
CA PHE A 44 -2.59 -1.02 11.30
C PHE A 44 -1.97 -0.21 12.43
N SER A 45 -2.14 1.11 12.46
CA SER A 45 -1.64 1.90 13.56
C SER A 45 -2.45 1.60 14.83
N ARG A 46 -1.78 1.56 15.99
CA ARG A 46 -2.50 1.47 17.28
C ARG A 46 -3.49 2.62 17.46
N ALA A 47 -3.24 3.75 16.82
CA ALA A 47 -4.14 4.89 16.77
C ALA A 47 -5.43 4.59 16.00
N SER A 48 -5.50 3.53 15.18
CA SER A 48 -6.73 3.13 14.48
C SER A 48 -7.84 2.66 15.41
N LEU A 49 -7.50 2.28 16.66
CA LEU A 49 -8.46 1.83 17.68
C LEU A 49 -9.00 2.97 18.56
N LEU A 50 -8.48 4.19 18.41
CA LEU A 50 -8.87 5.35 19.21
C LEU A 50 -9.86 6.25 18.45
N PRO A 51 -10.73 7.00 19.16
CA PRO A 51 -11.53 8.05 18.53
C PRO A 51 -10.64 9.03 17.78
N GLY A 52 -10.95 9.32 16.53
CA GLY A 52 -10.10 10.12 15.64
C GLY A 52 -9.01 9.32 14.92
N SER A 53 -9.20 8.00 14.80
CA SER A 53 -8.23 7.06 14.24
C SER A 53 -7.80 7.43 12.81
N LEU A 54 -6.58 7.02 12.47
CA LEU A 54 -6.02 7.17 11.12
C LEU A 54 -6.77 6.34 10.07
N LYS A 55 -7.62 5.39 10.52
CA LYS A 55 -8.42 4.53 9.62
C LYS A 55 -9.27 5.36 8.65
N LYS A 56 -9.96 6.40 9.13
CA LYS A 56 -10.78 7.26 8.26
C LYS A 56 -10.00 7.90 7.11
N TYR A 57 -8.72 8.19 7.31
CA TYR A 57 -7.86 8.72 6.25
C TYR A 57 -7.48 7.64 5.24
N GLY A 58 -7.26 6.40 5.72
CA GLY A 58 -7.11 5.26 4.84
C GLY A 58 -8.33 5.06 3.94
N ASP A 59 -9.54 5.06 4.53
CA ASP A 59 -10.79 4.95 3.78
C ASP A 59 -10.94 6.07 2.73
N LEU A 60 -10.69 7.34 3.12
CA LEU A 60 -10.76 8.49 2.18
C LEU A 60 -9.76 8.38 1.02
N MET A 61 -8.56 7.89 1.29
CA MET A 61 -7.51 7.72 0.27
C MET A 61 -7.83 6.57 -0.69
N HIS A 62 -8.65 5.59 -0.30
CA HIS A 62 -9.06 4.50 -1.18
C HIS A 62 -10.31 4.87 -2.01
N ASP A 63 -11.29 5.53 -1.39
CA ASP A 63 -12.63 5.58 -1.93
C ASP A 63 -13.02 6.95 -2.52
N GLU A 64 -12.56 8.07 -1.93
CA GLU A 64 -13.17 9.37 -2.23
C GLU A 64 -12.22 10.42 -2.83
N LYS A 65 -10.94 10.42 -2.48
CA LYS A 65 -9.99 11.51 -2.80
C LYS A 65 -8.62 11.01 -3.28
N CYS A 66 -8.62 9.89 -3.97
CA CYS A 66 -7.38 9.25 -4.40
C CYS A 66 -6.59 10.11 -5.39
N ASP A 67 -7.27 10.71 -6.35
CA ASP A 67 -6.69 11.58 -7.37
C ASP A 67 -6.11 12.87 -6.75
N GLU A 68 -6.87 13.55 -5.89
CA GLU A 68 -6.39 14.74 -5.18
C GLU A 68 -5.15 14.42 -4.33
N PHE A 69 -5.13 13.25 -3.68
CA PHE A 69 -4.01 12.79 -2.88
C PHE A 69 -2.77 12.51 -3.74
N ILE A 70 -2.94 11.83 -4.87
CA ILE A 70 -1.87 11.55 -5.82
C ILE A 70 -1.24 12.84 -6.33
N ASP A 71 -2.06 13.79 -6.76
CA ASP A 71 -1.60 15.09 -7.27
C ASP A 71 -0.83 15.89 -6.21
N TYR A 72 -1.34 15.90 -4.97
CA TYR A 72 -0.65 16.57 -3.88
C TYR A 72 0.66 15.89 -3.53
N PHE A 73 0.65 14.57 -3.48
CA PHE A 73 1.82 13.80 -3.11
C PHE A 73 2.91 13.86 -4.19
N ASP A 74 2.55 13.88 -5.46
CA ASP A 74 3.47 14.12 -6.56
C ASP A 74 4.26 15.42 -6.33
N LYS A 75 3.54 16.53 -6.11
CA LYS A 75 4.14 17.85 -5.85
C LYS A 75 4.96 17.88 -4.57
N TYR A 76 4.45 17.28 -3.48
CA TYR A 76 5.13 17.28 -2.18
C TYR A 76 6.45 16.49 -2.22
N SER A 77 6.52 15.43 -3.01
CA SER A 77 7.69 14.56 -3.13
C SER A 77 8.75 15.05 -4.14
N GLU A 78 8.44 16.06 -4.95
CA GLU A 78 9.25 16.46 -6.11
C GLU A 78 10.73 16.72 -5.79
N ASN A 79 11.00 17.35 -4.65
CA ASN A 79 12.35 17.75 -4.25
C ASN A 79 12.95 16.88 -3.11
N ASP A 80 12.31 15.77 -2.76
CA ASP A 80 12.82 14.83 -1.74
C ASP A 80 12.92 13.41 -2.32
N PRO A 81 14.14 12.88 -2.54
CA PRO A 81 14.33 11.59 -3.19
C PRO A 81 13.78 10.40 -2.39
N ASP A 82 13.69 10.50 -1.05
CA ASP A 82 13.06 9.46 -0.22
C ASP A 82 11.55 9.46 -0.44
N LEU A 83 10.92 10.64 -0.35
CA LEU A 83 9.48 10.77 -0.56
C LEU A 83 9.12 10.47 -2.02
N ARG A 84 9.97 10.84 -2.97
CA ARG A 84 9.78 10.50 -4.39
C ARG A 84 9.80 8.98 -4.60
N SER A 85 10.72 8.27 -3.97
CA SER A 85 10.76 6.81 -4.00
C SER A 85 9.49 6.19 -3.40
N TYR A 86 9.03 6.73 -2.27
CA TYR A 86 7.77 6.30 -1.65
C TYR A 86 6.57 6.56 -2.55
N PHE A 87 6.50 7.70 -3.20
CA PHE A 87 5.43 8.06 -4.14
C PHE A 87 5.31 7.06 -5.29
N TYR A 88 6.41 6.67 -5.92
CA TYR A 88 6.39 5.63 -6.95
C TYR A 88 5.89 4.28 -6.42
N GLY A 89 6.26 3.95 -5.20
CA GLY A 89 5.68 2.78 -4.52
C GLY A 89 4.17 2.90 -4.33
N PHE A 90 3.70 4.06 -3.90
CA PHE A 90 2.27 4.34 -3.72
C PHE A 90 1.48 4.20 -5.03
N LEU A 91 2.05 4.65 -6.15
CA LEU A 91 1.46 4.43 -7.48
C LEU A 91 1.36 2.93 -7.82
N CYS A 92 2.36 2.12 -7.42
CA CYS A 92 2.28 0.67 -7.59
C CYS A 92 1.14 0.06 -6.77
N HIS A 93 0.94 0.49 -5.52
CA HIS A 93 -0.20 0.07 -4.70
C HIS A 93 -1.51 0.35 -5.43
N TYR A 94 -1.73 1.60 -5.82
CA TYR A 94 -2.95 2.02 -6.47
C TYR A 94 -3.23 1.27 -7.78
N ALA A 95 -2.19 1.07 -8.61
CA ALA A 95 -2.32 0.34 -9.86
C ALA A 95 -2.71 -1.14 -9.64
N LEU A 96 -2.13 -1.78 -8.62
CA LEU A 96 -2.47 -3.16 -8.29
C LEU A 96 -3.91 -3.26 -7.73
N ASP A 97 -4.24 -2.43 -6.76
CA ASP A 97 -5.54 -2.46 -6.09
C ASP A 97 -6.71 -2.18 -7.04
N SER A 98 -6.61 -1.14 -7.86
CA SER A 98 -7.64 -0.82 -8.84
C SER A 98 -7.88 -1.95 -9.84
N THR A 99 -6.86 -2.75 -10.12
CA THR A 99 -6.93 -3.87 -11.07
C THR A 99 -7.39 -5.18 -10.40
N ALA A 100 -6.92 -5.45 -9.18
CA ALA A 100 -7.13 -6.74 -8.50
C ALA A 100 -8.42 -6.79 -7.68
N HIS A 101 -8.85 -5.69 -7.07
CA HIS A 101 -10.01 -5.65 -6.18
C HIS A 101 -11.34 -6.11 -6.80
N PRO A 102 -11.66 -5.85 -8.08
CA PRO A 102 -12.87 -6.43 -8.68
C PRO A 102 -12.92 -7.95 -8.56
N LEU A 103 -11.79 -8.63 -8.79
CA LEU A 103 -11.70 -10.09 -8.64
C LEU A 103 -11.72 -10.51 -7.17
N ILE A 104 -10.93 -9.83 -6.32
CA ILE A 104 -10.86 -10.12 -4.88
C ILE A 104 -12.25 -10.00 -4.25
N ASN A 105 -12.98 -8.94 -4.56
CA ASN A 105 -14.33 -8.72 -4.05
C ASN A 105 -15.31 -9.79 -4.52
N ALA A 106 -15.20 -10.25 -5.77
CA ALA A 106 -16.02 -11.36 -6.27
C ALA A 106 -15.74 -12.66 -5.50
N VAL A 107 -14.46 -13.02 -5.33
CA VAL A 107 -14.07 -14.22 -4.56
C VAL A 107 -14.46 -14.11 -3.09
N ALA A 108 -14.31 -12.94 -2.46
CA ALA A 108 -14.71 -12.70 -1.08
C ALA A 108 -16.22 -12.87 -0.89
N ARG A 109 -17.03 -12.38 -1.83
CA ARG A 109 -18.49 -12.54 -1.82
C ARG A 109 -18.88 -14.01 -1.93
N ASP A 110 -18.28 -14.75 -2.85
CA ASP A 110 -18.53 -16.18 -3.01
C ASP A 110 -18.13 -16.95 -1.73
N THR A 111 -17.00 -16.62 -1.13
CA THR A 111 -16.54 -17.20 0.13
C THR A 111 -17.52 -16.90 1.26
N HIS A 112 -18.01 -15.66 1.37
CA HIS A 112 -19.05 -15.28 2.35
C HIS A 112 -20.30 -16.15 2.18
N ILE A 113 -20.82 -16.28 0.97
CA ILE A 113 -22.04 -17.06 0.67
C ILE A 113 -21.84 -18.53 1.01
N GLN A 114 -20.70 -19.12 0.67
CA GLN A 114 -20.43 -20.54 0.87
C GLN A 114 -20.14 -20.92 2.32
N THR A 115 -19.52 -20.03 3.07
CA THR A 115 -18.98 -20.35 4.41
C THR A 115 -19.73 -19.68 5.56
N GLY A 116 -20.53 -18.64 5.28
CA GLY A 116 -21.17 -17.80 6.30
C GLY A 116 -20.21 -16.87 7.04
N LEU A 117 -18.94 -16.77 6.62
CA LEU A 117 -17.98 -15.81 7.18
C LEU A 117 -18.44 -14.38 6.91
N HIS A 118 -18.14 -13.46 7.82
CA HIS A 118 -18.36 -12.02 7.58
C HIS A 118 -17.60 -11.56 6.32
N GLU A 119 -18.21 -10.71 5.49
CA GLU A 119 -17.62 -10.26 4.21
C GLU A 119 -16.20 -9.73 4.36
N GLY A 120 -15.94 -8.88 5.36
CA GLY A 120 -14.58 -8.37 5.63
C GLY A 120 -13.57 -9.48 5.97
N ALA A 121 -14.00 -10.53 6.68
CA ALA A 121 -13.13 -11.68 6.96
C ALA A 121 -12.87 -12.50 5.69
N ALA A 122 -13.88 -12.71 4.86
CA ALA A 122 -13.75 -13.40 3.58
C ALA A 122 -12.80 -12.62 2.63
N HIS A 123 -12.89 -11.28 2.61
CA HIS A 123 -11.99 -10.43 1.85
C HIS A 123 -10.52 -10.60 2.30
N VAL A 124 -10.26 -10.47 3.59
CA VAL A 124 -8.92 -10.66 4.17
C VAL A 124 -8.33 -12.04 3.84
N ILE A 125 -9.15 -13.09 3.92
CA ILE A 125 -8.73 -14.46 3.59
C ILE A 125 -8.41 -14.58 2.09
N SER A 126 -9.21 -13.96 1.23
CA SER A 126 -8.99 -14.00 -0.22
C SER A 126 -7.64 -13.37 -0.59
N GLU A 127 -7.32 -12.23 -0.02
CA GLU A 127 -6.03 -11.56 -0.25
C GLU A 127 -4.85 -12.35 0.34
N ALA A 128 -5.00 -12.93 1.54
CA ALA A 128 -3.98 -13.79 2.12
C ALA A 128 -3.68 -15.01 1.24
N ASN A 129 -4.71 -15.60 0.63
CA ASN A 129 -4.54 -16.70 -0.32
C ASN A 129 -3.78 -16.27 -1.58
N ILE A 130 -3.99 -15.04 -2.06
CA ILE A 130 -3.23 -14.48 -3.18
C ILE A 130 -1.76 -14.32 -2.80
N ASP A 131 -1.44 -13.84 -1.59
CA ASP A 131 -0.06 -13.75 -1.11
C ASP A 131 0.64 -15.11 -1.14
N VAL A 132 0.00 -16.14 -0.61
CA VAL A 132 0.52 -17.51 -0.60
C VAL A 132 0.69 -18.03 -2.03
N TRP A 133 -0.32 -17.88 -2.87
CA TRP A 133 -0.27 -18.30 -4.27
C TRP A 133 0.86 -17.61 -5.02
N MET A 134 1.01 -16.30 -4.87
CA MET A 134 2.08 -15.50 -5.51
C MET A 134 3.47 -16.01 -5.11
N LEU A 135 3.68 -16.33 -3.84
CA LEU A 135 4.95 -16.89 -3.38
C LEU A 135 5.22 -18.27 -3.97
N HIS A 136 4.22 -19.14 -4.00
CA HIS A 136 4.37 -20.49 -4.58
C HIS A 136 4.68 -20.44 -6.08
N GLN A 137 4.04 -19.54 -6.84
CA GLN A 137 4.36 -19.31 -8.26
C GLN A 137 5.83 -18.88 -8.47
N ARG A 138 6.44 -18.30 -7.46
CA ARG A 138 7.85 -17.86 -7.47
C ARG A 138 8.81 -18.86 -6.81
N GLY A 139 8.34 -20.05 -6.48
CA GLY A 139 9.13 -21.10 -5.82
C GLY A 139 9.57 -20.70 -4.40
N ARG A 140 8.78 -19.89 -3.71
CA ARG A 140 9.04 -19.44 -2.35
C ARG A 140 8.01 -19.98 -1.38
N SER A 141 8.40 -20.08 -0.09
CA SER A 141 7.51 -20.49 1.00
C SER A 141 7.17 -19.29 1.85
N GLU A 142 5.91 -19.18 2.25
CA GLU A 142 5.40 -18.18 3.17
C GLU A 142 6.09 -18.22 4.53
N GLN A 143 6.54 -19.41 4.98
CA GLN A 143 7.24 -19.58 6.26
C GLN A 143 8.65 -18.95 6.24
N SER A 144 9.27 -18.87 5.07
CA SER A 144 10.64 -18.34 4.90
C SER A 144 10.68 -16.93 4.33
N TYR A 145 9.54 -16.39 3.90
CA TYR A 145 9.46 -15.09 3.27
C TYR A 145 9.15 -13.98 4.29
N ASP A 146 10.16 -13.17 4.60
CA ASP A 146 10.00 -11.98 5.43
C ASP A 146 9.79 -10.74 4.52
N VAL A 147 8.54 -10.32 4.38
CA VAL A 147 8.18 -9.13 3.59
C VAL A 147 8.73 -7.84 4.21
N PHE A 148 8.79 -7.76 5.54
CA PHE A 148 9.22 -6.56 6.26
C PHE A 148 10.69 -6.21 6.03
N LYS A 149 11.54 -7.17 5.64
CA LYS A 149 12.95 -6.90 5.32
C LYS A 149 13.10 -5.92 4.15
N TYR A 150 12.15 -5.87 3.24
CA TYR A 150 12.17 -4.99 2.07
C TYR A 150 11.74 -3.55 2.40
N MET A 151 10.91 -3.38 3.44
CA MET A 151 10.30 -2.10 3.84
C MET A 151 11.05 -1.40 4.97
N LYS A 152 12.32 -1.78 5.21
CA LYS A 152 13.15 -1.15 6.25
C LYS A 152 13.58 0.24 5.82
N ILE A 153 13.24 1.24 6.62
CA ILE A 153 13.62 2.65 6.46
C ILE A 153 14.23 3.19 7.75
N ASP A 154 15.05 4.20 7.62
CA ASP A 154 15.69 4.86 8.75
C ASP A 154 14.75 5.84 9.50
N LYS A 155 15.25 6.45 10.57
CA LYS A 155 14.46 7.39 11.39
C LYS A 155 14.14 8.69 10.65
N VAL A 156 15.02 9.14 9.76
CA VAL A 156 14.83 10.37 8.99
C VAL A 156 13.71 10.17 7.99
N SER A 157 13.77 9.10 7.22
CA SER A 157 12.71 8.73 6.27
C SER A 157 11.35 8.55 6.95
N LYS A 158 11.32 7.94 8.15
CA LYS A 158 10.08 7.84 8.96
C LYS A 158 9.51 9.21 9.34
N SER A 159 10.38 10.15 9.74
CA SER A 159 9.94 11.51 10.08
C SER A 159 9.39 12.25 8.87
N LYS A 160 10.04 12.14 7.72
CA LYS A 160 9.55 12.71 6.45
C LYS A 160 8.15 12.21 6.10
N LEU A 161 7.92 10.88 6.18
CA LEU A 161 6.60 10.29 5.95
C LEU A 161 5.56 10.82 6.94
N GLY A 162 5.89 10.90 8.22
CA GLY A 162 4.98 11.44 9.24
C GLY A 162 4.58 12.88 8.95
N LEU A 163 5.52 13.73 8.54
CA LEU A 163 5.24 15.12 8.16
C LEU A 163 4.38 15.22 6.89
N MET A 164 4.67 14.39 5.89
CA MET A 164 3.89 14.34 4.66
C MET A 164 2.44 13.94 4.94
N TYR A 165 2.20 12.85 5.68
CA TYR A 165 0.85 12.42 6.02
C TYR A 165 0.11 13.44 6.90
N ALA A 166 0.81 14.14 7.82
CA ALA A 166 0.23 15.21 8.60
C ALA A 166 -0.19 16.41 7.72
N ALA A 167 0.66 16.80 6.77
CA ALA A 167 0.35 17.88 5.84
C ALA A 167 -0.86 17.55 4.96
N VAL A 168 -0.90 16.33 4.39
CA VAL A 168 -2.03 15.85 3.58
C VAL A 168 -3.32 15.82 4.40
N SER A 169 -3.27 15.27 5.62
CA SER A 169 -4.45 15.19 6.48
C SER A 169 -5.02 16.56 6.81
N TYR A 170 -4.15 17.54 6.99
CA TYR A 170 -4.56 18.92 7.31
C TYR A 170 -5.15 19.65 6.09
N THR A 171 -4.54 19.50 4.91
CA THR A 171 -4.87 20.31 3.74
C THR A 171 -5.96 19.75 2.86
N HIS A 172 -6.06 18.42 2.74
CA HIS A 172 -6.94 17.77 1.75
C HIS A 172 -8.01 16.86 2.34
N LEU A 173 -7.80 16.34 3.54
CA LEU A 173 -8.74 15.40 4.15
C LEU A 173 -9.65 16.03 5.22
N THR A 174 -9.40 17.30 5.58
CA THR A 174 -10.19 18.02 6.61
C THR A 174 -10.98 19.21 6.08
N LEU A 175 -10.76 19.65 4.86
CA LEU A 175 -11.53 20.74 4.24
C LEU A 175 -12.76 20.18 3.53
N PRO A 176 -13.93 20.85 3.68
CA PRO A 176 -15.18 20.47 3.02
C PRO A 176 -15.10 20.62 1.51
#